data_140c88eb61f51a1c97f291239ba3c2ea
#
_entry.id   140c88eb61f51a1c97f291239ba3c2ea
#
_cell.length_a   1.000
_cell.length_b   1.000
_cell.length_c   1.000
_cell.angle_alpha   90.00
_cell.angle_beta   90.00
_cell.angle_gamma   90.00
#
_symmetry.space_group_name_H-M   'P 1'
#
loop_
_entity.id
_entity.type
_entity.pdbx_description
1 polymer ?
#
loop_
_entity_poly.entity_id
_entity_poly.type
_entity_poly.pdbx_seq_one_letter_code
_entity_poly.pdbx_strand_id
1 'polypeptide(L)'
;YLCAYGKMHKEKIVSALDAIREPRNSFSKKVTIIDWGCGQGLASICFLDYVRELGIVPHIEKVVLIEPSVPAINRANEHLHKYIGEDQILLVNKYINDVTNDEIATNSNLVLHFFSNILDIQSVDIDHIAKIIKEGIHTEQLFFCVGPQNIGASRISDFAKLFKIEEDGLLKKYTGNLQGRGTINLLVFRVESEITEVVKVEFRHARHLR
;
A
#
# COMPACT_ATOMS: atom_id res chain seq x y z
N TYR A 1 -9.60 -1.46 18.36
CA TYR A 1 -9.64 -1.12 16.91
C TYR A 1 -9.55 -2.39 16.04
N LEU A 2 -8.50 -3.20 16.18
CA LEU A 2 -8.33 -4.45 15.38
C LEU A 2 -9.47 -5.45 15.60
N CYS A 3 -10.00 -5.59 16.81
CA CYS A 3 -11.13 -6.48 17.07
C CYS A 3 -12.43 -6.03 16.36
N ALA A 4 -12.64 -4.72 16.22
CA ALA A 4 -13.87 -4.19 15.64
C ALA A 4 -13.79 -4.03 14.10
N TYR A 5 -12.66 -3.62 13.59
CA TYR A 5 -12.48 -3.23 12.18
C TYR A 5 -11.43 -4.05 11.43
N GLY A 6 -10.55 -4.77 12.14
CA GLY A 6 -9.40 -5.45 11.55
C GLY A 6 -9.77 -6.44 10.45
N LYS A 7 -10.84 -7.22 10.62
CA LYS A 7 -11.29 -8.18 9.61
C LYS A 7 -11.72 -7.50 8.30
N MET A 8 -12.49 -6.42 8.41
CA MET A 8 -12.93 -5.65 7.25
C MET A 8 -11.75 -5.00 6.52
N HIS A 9 -10.81 -4.42 7.28
CA HIS A 9 -9.60 -3.81 6.68
C HIS A 9 -8.70 -4.87 6.05
N LYS A 10 -8.52 -6.04 6.67
CA LYS A 10 -7.79 -7.17 6.10
C LYS A 10 -8.38 -7.58 4.75
N GLU A 11 -9.70 -7.78 4.67
CA GLU A 11 -10.39 -8.18 3.43
C GLU A 11 -10.18 -7.15 2.30
N LYS A 12 -10.19 -5.86 2.63
CA LYS A 12 -9.90 -4.78 1.65
C LYS A 12 -8.47 -4.85 1.12
N ILE A 13 -7.49 -5.04 2.01
CA ILE A 13 -6.08 -5.10 1.64
C ILE A 13 -5.80 -6.36 0.81
N VAL A 14 -6.29 -7.53 1.23
CA VAL A 14 -6.15 -8.78 0.47
C VAL A 14 -6.78 -8.62 -0.91
N SER A 15 -7.98 -8.03 -1.01
CA SER A 15 -8.60 -7.74 -2.31
C SER A 15 -7.75 -6.82 -3.20
N ALA A 16 -6.96 -5.91 -2.60
CA ALA A 16 -6.01 -5.10 -3.35
C ALA A 16 -4.80 -5.90 -3.82
N LEU A 17 -4.27 -6.77 -2.98
CA LEU A 17 -3.14 -7.64 -3.31
C LEU A 17 -3.49 -8.65 -4.42
N ASP A 18 -4.71 -9.19 -4.42
CA ASP A 18 -5.23 -10.07 -5.49
C ASP A 18 -5.30 -9.37 -6.86
N ALA A 19 -5.08 -8.06 -6.90
CA ALA A 19 -4.96 -7.30 -8.13
C ALA A 19 -3.69 -7.64 -8.92
N ILE A 20 -2.67 -8.19 -8.30
CA ILE A 20 -1.39 -8.48 -8.93
C ILE A 20 -1.47 -9.85 -9.62
N ARG A 21 -1.36 -9.87 -10.96
CA ARG A 21 -1.49 -11.10 -11.78
C ARG A 21 -0.37 -12.10 -11.58
N GLU A 22 0.86 -11.60 -11.44
CA GLU A 22 2.07 -12.40 -11.34
C GLU A 22 2.80 -12.11 -10.03
N PRO A 23 2.20 -12.46 -8.87
CA PRO A 23 2.77 -12.08 -7.58
C PRO A 23 4.16 -12.70 -7.37
N ARG A 24 4.42 -13.91 -7.91
CA ARG A 24 5.75 -14.55 -7.79
C ARG A 24 6.82 -13.72 -8.47
N ASN A 25 6.59 -13.27 -9.70
CA ASN A 25 7.55 -12.47 -10.44
C ASN A 25 7.73 -11.08 -9.83
N SER A 26 6.64 -10.48 -9.35
CA SER A 26 6.67 -9.15 -8.73
C SER A 26 7.36 -9.16 -7.37
N PHE A 27 7.04 -10.11 -6.50
CA PHE A 27 7.47 -10.09 -5.09
C PHE A 27 8.72 -10.90 -4.79
N SER A 28 9.33 -11.59 -5.77
CA SER A 28 10.65 -12.24 -5.61
C SER A 28 11.83 -11.27 -5.73
N LYS A 29 11.56 -10.03 -6.11
CA LYS A 29 12.57 -8.95 -6.20
C LYS A 29 12.97 -8.47 -4.80
N LYS A 30 14.00 -7.63 -4.73
CA LYS A 30 14.36 -6.89 -3.52
C LYS A 30 13.30 -5.82 -3.26
N VAL A 31 12.58 -5.90 -2.14
CA VAL A 31 11.37 -5.13 -1.86
C VAL A 31 11.57 -4.21 -0.67
N THR A 32 11.16 -2.95 -0.82
CA THR A 32 10.87 -2.05 0.31
C THR A 32 9.37 -1.86 0.44
N ILE A 33 8.86 -1.92 1.66
CA ILE A 33 7.47 -1.61 2.00
C ILE A 33 7.45 -0.23 2.67
N ILE A 34 6.53 0.65 2.25
CA ILE A 34 6.24 1.92 2.91
C ILE A 34 4.77 1.94 3.27
N ASP A 35 4.48 1.90 4.56
CA ASP A 35 3.12 1.85 5.12
C ASP A 35 2.76 3.24 5.68
N TRP A 36 2.00 3.99 4.90
CA TRP A 36 1.65 5.38 5.14
C TRP A 36 0.44 5.50 6.08
N GLY A 37 0.65 6.04 7.28
CA GLY A 37 -0.36 6.03 8.33
C GLY A 37 -0.64 4.59 8.78
N CYS A 38 0.42 3.85 9.06
CA CYS A 38 0.38 2.39 9.25
C CYS A 38 -0.49 1.93 10.42
N GLY A 39 -0.83 2.83 11.36
CA GLY A 39 -1.55 2.46 12.58
C GLY A 39 -0.79 1.35 13.32
N GLN A 40 -1.38 0.17 13.39
CA GLN A 40 -0.76 -1.01 14.02
C GLN A 40 -0.13 -1.99 13.01
N GLY A 41 0.18 -1.53 11.78
CA GLY A 41 0.90 -2.28 10.76
C GLY A 41 0.08 -3.31 9.99
N LEU A 42 -1.26 -3.17 9.97
CA LEU A 42 -2.13 -4.19 9.40
C LEU A 42 -1.88 -4.43 7.91
N ALA A 43 -1.60 -3.37 7.12
CA ALA A 43 -1.40 -3.52 5.68
C ALA A 43 -0.12 -4.31 5.37
N SER A 44 0.98 -3.95 6.03
CA SER A 44 2.25 -4.66 5.93
C SER A 44 2.14 -6.13 6.37
N ILE A 45 1.44 -6.41 7.47
CA ILE A 45 1.20 -7.79 7.95
C ILE A 45 0.37 -8.59 6.94
N CYS A 46 -0.70 -7.99 6.39
CA CYS A 46 -1.53 -8.64 5.38
C CYS A 46 -0.73 -9.00 4.13
N PHE A 47 0.20 -8.14 3.70
CA PHE A 47 1.10 -8.46 2.59
C PHE A 47 2.02 -9.64 2.92
N LEU A 48 2.67 -9.63 4.09
CA LEU A 48 3.58 -10.70 4.50
C LEU A 48 2.86 -12.05 4.66
N ASP A 49 1.64 -12.04 5.21
CA ASP A 49 0.78 -13.23 5.24
C ASP A 49 0.40 -13.70 3.83
N TYR A 50 0.01 -12.78 2.96
CA TYR A 50 -0.40 -13.07 1.59
C TYR A 50 0.71 -13.77 0.78
N VAL A 51 1.92 -13.22 0.80
CA VAL A 51 3.04 -13.84 0.08
C VAL A 51 3.44 -15.18 0.68
N ARG A 52 3.33 -15.34 1.99
CA ARG A 52 3.56 -16.62 2.69
C ARG A 52 2.52 -17.68 2.27
N GLU A 53 1.25 -17.32 2.19
CA GLU A 53 0.18 -18.21 1.74
C GLU A 53 0.38 -18.66 0.28
N LEU A 54 0.97 -17.80 -0.56
CA LEU A 54 1.35 -18.15 -1.94
C LEU A 54 2.65 -18.96 -2.05
N GLY A 55 3.34 -19.21 -0.92
CA GLY A 55 4.65 -19.86 -0.89
C GLY A 55 5.74 -19.01 -1.55
N ILE A 56 5.61 -17.67 -1.48
CA ILE A 56 6.61 -16.72 -1.94
C ILE A 56 7.43 -16.27 -0.75
N VAL A 57 8.76 -16.27 -0.89
CA VAL A 57 9.68 -15.71 0.10
C VAL A 57 10.21 -14.39 -0.48
N PRO A 58 9.62 -13.24 -0.11
CA PRO A 58 10.07 -11.95 -0.60
C PRO A 58 11.42 -11.60 0.03
N HIS A 59 12.31 -10.98 -0.75
CA HIS A 59 13.52 -10.41 -0.22
C HIS A 59 13.20 -9.00 0.33
N ILE A 60 12.72 -8.93 1.56
CA ILE A 60 12.43 -7.64 2.22
C ILE A 60 13.75 -6.98 2.60
N GLU A 61 14.02 -5.82 2.02
CA GLU A 61 15.15 -4.98 2.40
C GLU A 61 14.80 -4.09 3.59
N LYS A 62 13.65 -3.42 3.50
CA LYS A 62 13.22 -2.46 4.51
C LYS A 62 11.70 -2.36 4.56
N VAL A 63 11.17 -2.16 5.77
CA VAL A 63 9.79 -1.72 6.00
C VAL A 63 9.82 -0.38 6.71
N VAL A 64 9.27 0.65 6.08
CA VAL A 64 9.12 1.99 6.64
C VAL A 64 7.71 2.13 7.18
N LEU A 65 7.58 2.30 8.49
CA LEU A 65 6.30 2.52 9.17
C LEU A 65 6.15 4.00 9.50
N ILE A 66 5.15 4.66 8.92
CA ILE A 66 4.88 6.08 9.14
C ILE A 66 3.59 6.22 9.95
N GLU A 67 3.67 6.73 11.17
CA GLU A 67 2.50 6.86 12.07
C GLU A 67 2.81 7.86 13.19
N PRO A 68 2.00 8.90 13.43
CA PRO A 68 2.23 9.87 14.49
C PRO A 68 1.97 9.33 15.90
N SER A 69 1.17 8.29 16.05
CA SER A 69 0.83 7.70 17.35
C SER A 69 1.92 6.74 17.82
N VAL A 70 2.71 7.14 18.82
CA VAL A 70 3.75 6.29 19.43
C VAL A 70 3.23 4.92 19.87
N PRO A 71 2.07 4.79 20.57
CA PRO A 71 1.56 3.48 20.93
C PRO A 71 1.17 2.62 19.72
N ALA A 72 0.71 3.23 18.63
CA ALA A 72 0.31 2.50 17.42
C ALA A 72 1.53 1.99 16.65
N ILE A 73 2.53 2.86 16.41
CA ILE A 73 3.74 2.48 15.67
C ILE A 73 4.57 1.44 16.42
N ASN A 74 4.63 1.51 17.75
CA ASN A 74 5.31 0.49 18.56
C ASN A 74 4.64 -0.87 18.45
N ARG A 75 3.30 -0.94 18.44
CA ARG A 75 2.57 -2.19 18.19
C ARG A 75 2.79 -2.71 16.78
N ALA A 76 2.84 -1.83 15.78
CA ALA A 76 3.17 -2.23 14.41
C ALA A 76 4.56 -2.88 14.35
N ASN A 77 5.54 -2.28 15.00
CA ASN A 77 6.88 -2.81 15.14
C ASN A 77 6.89 -4.21 15.78
N GLU A 78 6.27 -4.36 16.97
CA GLU A 78 6.16 -5.64 17.68
C GLU A 78 5.50 -6.74 16.82
N HIS A 79 4.49 -6.39 16.04
CA HIS A 79 3.82 -7.33 15.15
C HIS A 79 4.73 -7.78 14.00
N LEU A 80 5.47 -6.84 13.38
CA LEU A 80 6.31 -7.12 12.22
C LEU A 80 7.58 -7.89 12.57
N HIS A 81 8.11 -7.79 13.79
CA HIS A 81 9.24 -8.59 14.27
C HIS A 81 9.00 -10.10 14.19
N LYS A 82 7.75 -10.54 14.05
CA LYS A 82 7.41 -11.96 13.85
C LYS A 82 7.65 -12.44 12.43
N TYR A 83 7.90 -11.53 11.51
CA TYR A 83 8.05 -11.80 10.08
C TYR A 83 9.43 -11.45 9.54
N ILE A 84 10.03 -10.38 10.05
CA ILE A 84 11.28 -9.79 9.55
C ILE A 84 12.19 -9.36 10.70
N GLY A 85 13.46 -9.15 10.41
CA GLY A 85 14.46 -8.69 11.40
C GLY A 85 14.22 -7.25 11.85
N GLU A 86 14.67 -6.95 13.06
CA GLU A 86 14.55 -5.62 13.66
C GLU A 86 15.26 -4.53 12.86
N ASP A 87 16.42 -4.85 12.32
CA ASP A 87 17.25 -4.00 11.49
C ASP A 87 16.60 -3.63 10.13
N GLN A 88 15.57 -4.36 9.74
CA GLN A 88 14.80 -4.10 8.51
C GLN A 88 13.61 -3.15 8.73
N ILE A 89 13.30 -2.76 9.97
CA ILE A 89 12.15 -1.91 10.29
C ILE A 89 12.62 -0.49 10.63
N LEU A 90 12.16 0.49 9.85
CA LEU A 90 12.36 1.91 10.11
C LEU A 90 11.06 2.53 10.64
N LEU A 91 11.11 3.07 11.85
CA LEU A 91 9.98 3.79 12.46
C LEU A 91 10.10 5.28 12.18
N VAL A 92 9.12 5.85 11.48
CA VAL A 92 8.98 7.28 11.21
C VAL A 92 7.78 7.80 12.01
N ASN A 93 8.05 8.19 13.27
CA ASN A 93 7.01 8.69 14.17
C ASN A 93 6.68 10.16 13.90
N LYS A 94 5.96 10.41 12.80
CA LYS A 94 5.60 11.74 12.30
C LYS A 94 4.20 11.73 11.69
N TYR A 95 3.60 12.92 11.56
CA TYR A 95 2.48 13.10 10.65
C TYR A 95 2.95 12.90 9.21
N ILE A 96 2.07 12.39 8.38
CA ILE A 96 2.38 12.05 6.99
C ILE A 96 2.84 13.26 6.16
N ASN A 97 2.36 14.47 6.50
CA ASN A 97 2.75 15.71 5.84
C ASN A 97 4.15 16.20 6.23
N ASP A 98 4.75 15.64 7.29
CA ASP A 98 6.08 16.03 7.79
C ASP A 98 7.18 15.04 7.35
N VAL A 99 6.81 14.03 6.56
CA VAL A 99 7.74 13.03 6.02
C VAL A 99 8.57 13.66 4.90
N THR A 100 9.85 13.30 4.87
CA THR A 100 10.80 13.77 3.84
C THR A 100 11.20 12.65 2.89
N ASN A 101 11.74 12.99 1.72
CA ASN A 101 12.21 12.01 0.75
C ASN A 101 13.36 11.13 1.30
N ASP A 102 14.22 11.66 2.19
CA ASP A 102 15.33 10.88 2.78
C ASP A 102 14.83 9.73 3.66
N GLU A 103 13.67 9.89 4.32
CA GLU A 103 13.10 8.87 5.19
C GLU A 103 12.51 7.69 4.40
N ILE A 104 12.13 7.93 3.14
CA ILE A 104 11.54 6.93 2.26
C ILE A 104 12.50 6.44 1.17
N ALA A 105 13.66 7.04 1.04
CA ALA A 105 14.66 6.68 0.04
C ALA A 105 15.10 5.21 0.17
N THR A 106 15.25 4.54 -0.96
CA THR A 106 15.62 3.12 -1.02
C THR A 106 16.29 2.77 -2.35
N ASN A 107 17.10 1.72 -2.33
CA ASN A 107 17.74 1.11 -3.50
C ASN A 107 17.09 -0.24 -3.87
N SER A 108 15.91 -0.54 -3.37
CA SER A 108 15.18 -1.75 -3.71
C SER A 108 14.74 -1.75 -5.17
N ASN A 109 14.56 -2.94 -5.75
CA ASN A 109 14.07 -3.08 -7.12
C ASN A 109 12.57 -2.77 -7.25
N LEU A 110 11.84 -2.94 -6.14
CA LEU A 110 10.40 -2.72 -6.05
C LEU A 110 10.05 -2.04 -4.73
N VAL A 111 9.22 -1.01 -4.80
CA VAL A 111 8.64 -0.37 -3.61
C VAL A 111 7.14 -0.60 -3.58
N LEU A 112 6.63 -1.06 -2.45
CA LEU A 112 5.21 -1.23 -2.19
C LEU A 112 4.72 -0.10 -1.29
N HIS A 113 3.80 0.71 -1.79
CA HIS A 113 3.16 1.77 -1.01
C HIS A 113 1.78 1.32 -0.54
N PHE A 114 1.58 1.29 0.76
CA PHE A 114 0.26 1.04 1.36
C PHE A 114 -0.33 2.34 1.89
N PHE A 115 -1.49 2.72 1.35
CA PHE A 115 -2.33 3.82 1.82
C PHE A 115 -3.67 3.24 2.26
N SER A 116 -3.78 2.89 3.55
CA SER A 116 -4.98 2.26 4.09
C SER A 116 -5.79 3.24 4.94
N ASN A 117 -6.89 3.79 4.37
CA ASN A 117 -7.76 4.77 5.00
C ASN A 117 -7.03 6.05 5.46
N ILE A 118 -6.19 6.57 4.61
CA ILE A 118 -5.39 7.78 4.88
C ILE A 118 -5.57 8.85 3.79
N LEU A 119 -5.65 8.48 2.52
CA LEU A 119 -5.78 9.45 1.42
C LEU A 119 -7.12 10.18 1.38
N ASP A 120 -8.17 9.62 2.00
CA ASP A 120 -9.49 10.24 2.13
C ASP A 120 -9.54 11.33 3.22
N ILE A 121 -8.51 11.46 4.06
CA ILE A 121 -8.41 12.48 5.10
C ILE A 121 -8.05 13.82 4.46
N GLN A 122 -8.88 14.83 4.62
CA GLN A 122 -8.73 16.14 3.97
C GLN A 122 -7.44 16.88 4.37
N SER A 123 -6.96 16.71 5.58
CA SER A 123 -5.72 17.32 6.07
C SER A 123 -4.44 16.70 5.54
N VAL A 124 -4.53 15.55 4.85
CA VAL A 124 -3.38 14.90 4.21
C VAL A 124 -3.05 15.64 2.92
N ASP A 125 -1.82 16.11 2.80
CA ASP A 125 -1.31 16.80 1.61
C ASP A 125 -0.82 15.78 0.57
N ILE A 126 -1.72 15.39 -0.34
CA ILE A 126 -1.42 14.39 -1.38
C ILE A 126 -0.39 14.89 -2.39
N ASP A 127 -0.31 16.20 -2.63
CA ASP A 127 0.68 16.79 -3.55
C ASP A 127 2.08 16.69 -2.95
N HIS A 128 2.23 17.02 -1.66
CA HIS A 128 3.48 16.85 -0.94
C HIS A 128 3.95 15.38 -0.95
N ILE A 129 3.06 14.44 -0.63
CA ILE A 129 3.39 13.01 -0.63
C ILE A 129 3.84 12.56 -2.02
N ALA A 130 3.11 12.91 -3.07
CA ALA A 130 3.49 12.55 -4.44
C ALA A 130 4.83 13.16 -4.83
N LYS A 131 5.13 14.38 -4.40
CA LYS A 131 6.40 15.06 -4.64
C LYS A 131 7.57 14.31 -4.01
N ILE A 132 7.51 14.03 -2.70
CA ILE A 132 8.60 13.35 -1.99
C ILE A 132 8.83 11.93 -2.50
N ILE A 133 7.78 11.22 -2.92
CA ILE A 133 7.89 9.90 -3.53
C ILE A 133 8.66 9.99 -4.84
N LYS A 134 8.31 10.93 -5.73
CA LYS A 134 8.97 11.12 -7.03
C LYS A 134 10.44 11.55 -6.88
N GLU A 135 10.75 12.34 -5.87
CA GLU A 135 12.10 12.84 -5.59
C GLU A 135 12.98 11.78 -4.89
N GLY A 136 12.38 10.90 -4.06
CA GLY A 136 13.11 9.94 -3.24
C GLY A 136 13.16 8.52 -3.81
N ILE A 137 12.32 8.16 -4.78
CA ILE A 137 12.18 6.78 -5.27
C ILE A 137 12.17 6.75 -6.79
N HIS A 138 13.19 6.08 -7.39
CA HIS A 138 13.40 6.03 -8.83
C HIS A 138 13.30 4.61 -9.40
N THR A 139 12.76 3.67 -8.65
CA THR A 139 12.59 2.27 -9.04
C THR A 139 11.12 1.95 -9.32
N GLU A 140 10.83 0.70 -9.68
CA GLU A 140 9.47 0.23 -9.86
C GLU A 140 8.67 0.38 -8.56
N GLN A 141 7.45 0.88 -8.65
CA GLN A 141 6.59 1.14 -7.51
C GLN A 141 5.18 0.58 -7.73
N LEU A 142 4.60 -0.02 -6.70
CA LEU A 142 3.22 -0.47 -6.65
C LEU A 142 2.48 0.25 -5.53
N PHE A 143 1.35 0.83 -5.87
CA PHE A 143 0.52 1.59 -4.95
C PHE A 143 -0.78 0.84 -4.66
N PHE A 144 -1.05 0.62 -3.38
CA PHE A 144 -2.26 -0.01 -2.85
C PHE A 144 -3.03 1.02 -2.04
N CYS A 145 -3.97 1.70 -2.70
CA CYS A 145 -4.75 2.76 -2.09
C CYS A 145 -6.14 2.23 -1.74
N VAL A 146 -6.44 2.14 -0.45
CA VAL A 146 -7.70 1.61 0.07
C VAL A 146 -8.33 2.63 1.00
N GLY A 147 -9.61 2.92 0.80
CA GLY A 147 -10.35 3.86 1.64
C GLY A 147 -11.85 3.56 1.68
N PRO A 148 -12.61 4.30 2.49
CA PRO A 148 -14.06 4.25 2.47
C PRO A 148 -14.61 4.90 1.21
N GLN A 149 -15.80 4.50 0.80
CA GLN A 149 -16.58 5.21 -0.23
C GLN A 149 -17.35 6.39 0.44
N ASN A 150 -16.66 7.49 0.62
CA ASN A 150 -17.20 8.71 1.21
C ASN A 150 -16.84 9.94 0.35
N ILE A 151 -17.06 11.14 0.89
CA ILE A 151 -16.75 12.42 0.24
C ILE A 151 -15.26 12.52 -0.17
N GLY A 152 -14.35 11.86 0.54
CA GLY A 152 -12.92 11.82 0.22
C GLY A 152 -12.52 10.77 -0.84
N ALA A 153 -13.48 10.02 -1.39
CA ALA A 153 -13.18 8.93 -2.33
C ALA A 153 -12.50 9.40 -3.63
N SER A 154 -12.80 10.62 -4.10
CA SER A 154 -12.15 11.23 -5.27
C SER A 154 -10.66 11.44 -5.06
N ARG A 155 -10.22 11.75 -3.82
CA ARG A 155 -8.81 12.05 -3.51
C ARG A 155 -7.87 10.90 -3.82
N ILE A 156 -8.33 9.65 -3.71
CA ILE A 156 -7.53 8.47 -4.11
C ILE A 156 -7.27 8.51 -5.62
N SER A 157 -8.27 8.86 -6.43
CA SER A 157 -8.12 9.03 -7.88
C SER A 157 -7.26 10.25 -8.22
N ASP A 158 -7.42 11.35 -7.48
CA ASP A 158 -6.62 12.56 -7.67
C ASP A 158 -5.15 12.31 -7.34
N PHE A 159 -4.86 11.51 -6.30
CA PHE A 159 -3.50 11.08 -5.98
C PHE A 159 -2.85 10.28 -7.13
N ALA A 160 -3.58 9.36 -7.76
CA ALA A 160 -3.05 8.58 -8.90
C ALA A 160 -2.73 9.49 -10.10
N LYS A 161 -3.56 10.51 -10.38
CA LYS A 161 -3.31 11.50 -11.45
C LYS A 161 -2.00 12.27 -11.26
N LEU A 162 -1.56 12.49 -10.01
CA LEU A 162 -0.26 13.11 -9.73
C LEU A 162 0.91 12.28 -10.29
N PHE A 163 0.72 10.97 -10.47
CA PHE A 163 1.67 10.07 -11.14
C PHE A 163 1.36 9.87 -12.63
N LYS A 164 0.52 10.71 -13.23
CA LYS A 164 0.05 10.61 -14.61
C LYS A 164 -0.72 9.31 -14.91
N ILE A 165 -1.34 8.72 -13.91
CA ILE A 165 -2.17 7.53 -14.04
C ILE A 165 -3.62 7.99 -14.24
N GLU A 166 -4.15 7.70 -15.43
CA GLU A 166 -5.55 7.93 -15.77
C GLU A 166 -6.41 6.67 -15.56
N GLU A 167 -7.72 6.75 -15.75
CA GLU A 167 -8.63 5.64 -15.43
C GLU A 167 -8.33 4.35 -16.21
N ASP A 168 -7.86 4.46 -17.43
CA ASP A 168 -7.48 3.33 -18.29
C ASP A 168 -6.09 2.77 -17.95
N GLY A 169 -5.28 3.50 -17.20
CA GLY A 169 -3.98 3.09 -16.67
C GLY A 169 -4.03 2.41 -15.30
N LEU A 170 -5.22 2.33 -14.68
CA LEU A 170 -5.36 1.72 -13.36
C LEU A 170 -5.25 0.20 -13.44
N LEU A 171 -4.45 -0.38 -12.57
CA LEU A 171 -4.38 -1.83 -12.40
C LEU A 171 -5.70 -2.38 -11.85
N LYS A 172 -6.34 -1.66 -10.94
CA LYS A 172 -7.69 -1.94 -10.44
C LYS A 172 -8.35 -0.69 -9.90
N LYS A 173 -9.58 -0.48 -10.30
CA LYS A 173 -10.52 0.40 -9.62
C LYS A 173 -11.71 -0.44 -9.18
N TYR A 174 -12.00 -0.45 -7.90
CA TYR A 174 -13.19 -1.07 -7.36
C TYR A 174 -13.88 -0.10 -6.41
N THR A 175 -15.12 0.18 -6.70
CA THR A 175 -16.01 0.93 -5.81
C THR A 175 -17.25 0.08 -5.63
N GLY A 176 -17.50 -0.39 -4.42
CA GLY A 176 -18.63 -1.29 -4.19
C GLY A 176 -18.71 -1.82 -2.77
N ASN A 177 -19.68 -2.69 -2.56
CA ASN A 177 -19.95 -3.33 -1.27
C ASN A 177 -19.25 -4.69 -1.22
N LEU A 178 -18.32 -4.87 -0.30
CA LEU A 178 -17.72 -6.16 -0.01
C LEU A 178 -18.71 -7.00 0.84
N GLN A 179 -19.54 -7.83 0.16
CA GLN A 179 -20.40 -8.85 0.77
C GLN A 179 -21.22 -8.34 2.00
N GLY A 180 -21.82 -7.13 1.90
CA GLY A 180 -22.64 -6.58 2.98
C GLY A 180 -21.89 -5.93 4.14
N ARG A 181 -20.56 -5.74 4.02
CA ARG A 181 -19.70 -5.21 5.09
C ARG A 181 -19.22 -3.77 4.90
N GLY A 182 -19.90 -3.02 4.06
CA GLY A 182 -19.60 -1.62 3.78
C GLY A 182 -18.94 -1.40 2.43
N THR A 183 -19.05 -0.17 1.96
CA THR A 183 -18.52 0.25 0.67
C THR A 183 -17.03 0.57 0.79
N ILE A 184 -16.27 0.14 -0.20
CA ILE A 184 -14.85 0.46 -0.32
C ILE A 184 -14.56 1.19 -1.62
N ASN A 185 -13.54 2.03 -1.56
CA ASN A 185 -12.86 2.56 -2.72
C ASN A 185 -11.44 1.98 -2.72
N LEU A 186 -11.11 1.28 -3.79
CA LEU A 186 -9.84 0.59 -3.96
C LEU A 186 -9.22 0.99 -5.29
N LEU A 187 -7.97 1.38 -5.26
CA LEU A 187 -7.20 1.71 -6.43
C LEU A 187 -5.80 1.09 -6.31
N VAL A 188 -5.41 0.32 -7.33
CA VAL A 188 -4.06 -0.22 -7.43
C VAL A 188 -3.45 0.25 -8.75
N PHE A 189 -2.23 0.78 -8.70
CA PHE A 189 -1.50 1.20 -9.88
C PHE A 189 0.01 0.98 -9.74
N ARG A 190 0.70 0.98 -10.89
CA ARG A 190 2.14 0.81 -10.98
C ARG A 190 2.78 2.06 -11.59
N VAL A 191 3.93 2.42 -11.07
CA VAL A 191 4.83 3.42 -11.66
C VAL A 191 6.15 2.72 -11.95
N GLU A 192 6.60 2.78 -13.21
CA GLU A 192 7.88 2.20 -13.63
C GLU A 192 8.99 3.24 -13.56
N SER A 193 10.22 2.80 -13.26
CA SER A 193 11.38 3.69 -13.22
C SER A 193 11.69 4.25 -14.60
N GLU A 194 11.72 5.55 -14.74
CA GLU A 194 12.14 6.32 -15.93
C GLU A 194 11.30 6.17 -17.20
N ILE A 195 10.47 5.13 -17.34
CA ILE A 195 9.52 4.95 -18.44
C ILE A 195 8.15 4.74 -17.80
N THR A 196 7.27 5.73 -17.91
CA THR A 196 5.86 5.55 -17.57
C THR A 196 5.20 4.71 -18.68
N GLU A 197 5.48 3.42 -18.70
CA GLU A 197 4.64 2.49 -19.45
C GLU A 197 3.45 2.13 -18.59
N VAL A 198 2.29 2.53 -19.04
CA VAL A 198 1.02 2.17 -18.44
C VAL A 198 0.78 0.67 -18.70
N VAL A 199 1.11 -0.17 -17.74
CA VAL A 199 0.82 -1.60 -17.84
C VAL A 199 -0.66 -1.81 -17.52
N LYS A 200 -1.46 -2.05 -18.56
CA LYS A 200 -2.87 -2.45 -18.40
C LYS A 200 -2.92 -3.84 -17.78
N VAL A 201 -3.43 -3.92 -16.56
CA VAL A 201 -3.74 -5.20 -15.91
C VAL A 201 -5.24 -5.45 -16.03
N GLU A 202 -5.64 -6.34 -16.94
CA GLU A 202 -7.03 -6.79 -17.04
C GLU A 202 -7.35 -7.83 -15.95
N PHE A 203 -8.41 -7.60 -15.19
CA PHE A 203 -8.86 -8.54 -14.16
C PHE A 203 -9.78 -9.60 -14.75
N ARG A 204 -9.43 -10.87 -14.54
CA ARG A 204 -10.42 -11.95 -14.64
C ARG A 204 -11.07 -12.12 -13.26
N HIS A 205 -12.40 -12.08 -13.24
CA HIS A 205 -13.18 -12.47 -12.07
C HIS A 205 -12.68 -13.84 -11.58
N ALA A 206 -12.21 -13.89 -10.35
CA ALA A 206 -12.00 -15.17 -9.69
C ALA A 206 -13.37 -15.87 -9.62
N ARG A 207 -13.57 -16.88 -10.49
CA ARG A 207 -14.73 -17.75 -10.37
C ARG A 207 -14.60 -18.53 -9.09
N HIS A 208 -15.64 -18.47 -8.30
CA HIS A 208 -15.90 -19.26 -7.11
C HIS A 208 -15.18 -20.61 -7.11
N LEU A 209 -14.31 -20.82 -6.13
CA LEU A 209 -14.06 -22.17 -5.62
C LEU A 209 -15.21 -22.50 -4.67
N ARG A 210 -15.99 -23.48 -5.06
CA ARG A 210 -17.02 -24.14 -4.23
C ARG A 210 -16.35 -24.93 -3.11
#